data_600c1f1a9265f03b0c4e0b08b214d882
#
_entry.id   600c1f1a9265f03b0c4e0b08b214d882
#
_cell.length_a   1.000
_cell.length_b   1.000
_cell.length_c   1.000
_cell.angle_alpha   90.00
_cell.angle_beta   90.00
_cell.angle_gamma   90.00
#
_symmetry.space_group_name_H-M   'P 1'
#
loop_
_entity.id
_entity.type
_entity.pdbx_description
1 polymer ?
#
loop_
_entity_poly.entity_id
_entity_poly.type
_entity_poly.pdbx_seq_one_letter_code
_entity_poly.pdbx_strand_id
1 'polypeptide(L)'
;MAITFVNDKARKTFENYIQTANLGLPASCPECGADIEVQENGQVRCVNPDCKKKVLHKFINFFKTLEIDSAGDAFCSAAASEGNTIKFLIDKGLADPDAYVRFAGGINGNKVVASLKTKLSEPISAAKFISLFDLEGFGEKKLDKVEDVLLKILDGKDTLVKDLASKEGWAETSANDFMQAFAEVKADIMQCKDFFNIGSAAVAGGKLEGKSFCFTGKAEAIDGGRKACEKLVKDNGGIVASGVSKTLSYLVTDDLDSSSSKMVKAKSLGIPMISSFQFADMLK
;
A
#
# COMPACT_ATOMS: atom_id res chain seq x y z
N MET A 1 19.40 28.16 -9.64
CA MET A 1 18.23 27.38 -9.18
C MET A 1 17.22 27.46 -10.30
N ALA A 2 16.89 26.34 -10.86
CA ALA A 2 16.04 26.28 -12.04
C ALA A 2 14.84 25.37 -11.76
N ILE A 3 13.66 25.78 -12.23
CA ILE A 3 12.50 24.92 -12.37
C ILE A 3 12.78 24.05 -13.58
N THR A 4 12.84 22.74 -13.40
CA THR A 4 12.97 21.76 -14.47
C THR A 4 11.63 21.16 -14.82
N PHE A 5 11.50 20.67 -16.05
CA PHE A 5 10.29 20.01 -16.54
C PHE A 5 10.71 18.64 -17.08
N VAL A 6 9.98 17.60 -16.71
CA VAL A 6 10.26 16.23 -17.19
C VAL A 6 10.16 16.12 -18.72
N ASN A 7 9.27 16.93 -19.34
CA ASN A 7 9.14 17.03 -20.82
C ASN A 7 8.30 18.25 -21.22
N ASP A 8 8.13 18.46 -22.54
CA ASP A 8 7.34 19.59 -23.08
C ASP A 8 5.85 19.54 -22.72
N LYS A 9 5.28 18.36 -22.46
CA LYS A 9 3.90 18.24 -21.99
C LYS A 9 3.75 18.78 -20.57
N ALA A 10 4.69 18.44 -19.68
CA ALA A 10 4.75 18.99 -18.33
C ALA A 10 4.84 20.52 -18.37
N ARG A 11 5.71 21.06 -19.23
CA ARG A 11 5.86 22.51 -19.43
C ARG A 11 4.52 23.16 -19.83
N LYS A 12 3.86 22.67 -20.86
CA LYS A 12 2.59 23.21 -21.35
C LYS A 12 1.48 23.13 -20.32
N THR A 13 1.36 21.99 -19.61
CA THR A 13 0.38 21.82 -18.53
C THR A 13 0.59 22.84 -17.44
N PHE A 14 1.82 23.05 -17.05
CA PHE A 14 2.22 23.98 -16.01
C PHE A 14 1.99 25.44 -16.40
N GLU A 15 2.44 25.87 -17.58
CA GLU A 15 2.25 27.20 -18.11
C GLU A 15 0.76 27.57 -18.18
N ASN A 16 -0.07 26.62 -18.63
CA ASN A 16 -1.53 26.80 -18.68
C ASN A 16 -2.13 26.95 -17.27
N TYR A 17 -1.67 26.14 -16.31
CA TYR A 17 -2.14 26.22 -14.92
C TYR A 17 -1.75 27.53 -14.23
N ILE A 18 -0.51 28.00 -14.43
CA ILE A 18 -0.02 29.26 -13.87
C ILE A 18 -0.76 30.45 -14.45
N GLN A 19 -0.99 30.47 -15.77
CA GLN A 19 -1.74 31.55 -16.43
C GLN A 19 -3.20 31.62 -15.95
N THR A 20 -3.82 30.46 -15.69
CA THR A 20 -5.22 30.41 -15.23
C THR A 20 -5.37 30.71 -13.74
N ALA A 21 -4.39 30.34 -12.89
CA ALA A 21 -4.51 30.42 -11.44
C ALA A 21 -3.83 31.67 -10.83
N ASN A 22 -3.09 32.44 -11.62
CA ASN A 22 -2.32 33.62 -11.17
C ASN A 22 -1.46 33.35 -9.91
N LEU A 23 -0.87 32.15 -9.83
CA LEU A 23 -0.07 31.68 -8.70
C LEU A 23 1.41 31.90 -8.95
N GLY A 24 2.09 32.56 -8.00
CA GLY A 24 3.55 32.57 -7.95
C GLY A 24 4.07 31.21 -7.46
N LEU A 25 4.91 30.54 -8.25
CA LEU A 25 5.62 29.37 -7.77
C LEU A 25 6.93 29.74 -7.11
N PRO A 26 7.33 29.00 -6.08
CA PRO A 26 8.67 29.17 -5.53
C PRO A 26 9.71 28.74 -6.57
N ALA A 27 10.81 29.50 -6.68
CA ALA A 27 11.93 29.16 -7.57
C ALA A 27 12.69 27.90 -7.12
N SER A 28 12.49 27.47 -5.87
CA SER A 28 13.12 26.31 -5.25
C SER A 28 12.21 25.73 -4.18
N CYS A 29 12.54 24.55 -3.69
CA CYS A 29 11.80 23.91 -2.60
C CYS A 29 11.80 24.82 -1.35
N PRO A 30 10.63 25.20 -0.82
CA PRO A 30 10.55 26.07 0.35
C PRO A 30 11.09 25.43 1.63
N GLU A 31 11.18 24.10 1.67
CA GLU A 31 11.65 23.36 2.85
C GLU A 31 13.17 23.22 2.88
N CYS A 32 13.80 22.90 1.74
CA CYS A 32 15.23 22.57 1.72
C CYS A 32 16.06 23.42 0.72
N GLY A 33 15.43 24.33 -0.03
CA GLY A 33 16.11 25.17 -1.02
C GLY A 33 16.58 24.47 -2.30
N ALA A 34 16.39 23.15 -2.42
CA ALA A 34 16.77 22.40 -3.61
C ALA A 34 15.89 22.74 -4.82
N ASP A 35 16.34 22.37 -6.00
CA ASP A 35 15.58 22.55 -7.23
C ASP A 35 14.24 21.81 -7.19
N ILE A 36 13.29 22.27 -7.97
CA ILE A 36 11.98 21.67 -8.13
C ILE A 36 11.79 21.21 -9.58
N GLU A 37 11.05 20.11 -9.75
CA GLU A 37 10.71 19.52 -11.03
C GLU A 37 9.20 19.48 -11.21
N VAL A 38 8.74 19.79 -12.42
CA VAL A 38 7.33 19.75 -12.78
C VAL A 38 7.05 18.48 -13.57
N GLN A 39 6.12 17.67 -13.06
CA GLN A 39 5.68 16.43 -13.67
C GLN A 39 4.65 16.68 -14.78
N GLU A 40 4.38 15.66 -15.63
CA GLU A 40 3.41 15.77 -16.74
C GLU A 40 1.98 16.12 -16.29
N ASN A 41 1.60 15.73 -15.07
CA ASN A 41 0.30 16.04 -14.46
C ASN A 41 0.25 17.45 -13.83
N GLY A 42 1.33 18.24 -13.96
CA GLY A 42 1.44 19.58 -13.38
C GLY A 42 1.87 19.62 -11.91
N GLN A 43 2.08 18.48 -11.26
CA GLN A 43 2.58 18.43 -9.89
C GLN A 43 4.03 18.90 -9.82
N VAL A 44 4.34 19.63 -8.76
CA VAL A 44 5.68 20.18 -8.49
C VAL A 44 6.35 19.35 -7.40
N ARG A 45 7.54 18.84 -7.69
CA ARG A 45 8.32 18.00 -6.79
C ARG A 45 9.67 18.61 -6.46
N CYS A 46 10.09 18.46 -5.23
CA CYS A 46 11.47 18.68 -4.84
C CYS A 46 12.37 17.56 -5.38
N VAL A 47 13.50 17.90 -6.01
CA VAL A 47 14.43 16.87 -6.53
C VAL A 47 15.28 16.23 -5.42
N ASN A 48 15.42 16.88 -4.26
CA ASN A 48 16.21 16.35 -3.16
C ASN A 48 15.51 15.14 -2.51
N PRO A 49 16.08 13.92 -2.53
CA PRO A 49 15.51 12.74 -1.89
C PRO A 49 15.47 12.88 -0.36
N ASP A 50 16.42 13.64 0.22
CA ASP A 50 16.54 13.85 1.67
C ASP A 50 15.80 15.10 2.16
N CYS A 51 14.91 15.65 1.35
CA CYS A 51 14.05 16.76 1.77
C CYS A 51 13.20 16.33 2.98
N LYS A 52 13.28 17.09 4.07
CA LYS A 52 12.56 16.76 5.32
C LYS A 52 11.07 16.51 5.13
N LYS A 53 10.43 17.24 4.21
CA LYS A 53 9.02 16.98 3.86
C LYS A 53 8.80 15.62 3.20
N LYS A 54 9.68 15.20 2.29
CA LYS A 54 9.59 13.86 1.69
C LYS A 54 9.81 12.77 2.73
N VAL A 55 10.82 12.93 3.58
CA VAL A 55 11.10 11.98 4.68
C VAL A 55 9.92 11.89 5.63
N LEU A 56 9.36 13.04 6.02
CA LEU A 56 8.16 13.10 6.86
C LEU A 56 6.99 12.34 6.24
N HIS A 57 6.69 12.56 4.96
CA HIS A 57 5.62 11.85 4.24
C HIS A 57 5.88 10.35 4.19
N LYS A 58 7.11 9.94 3.88
CA LYS A 58 7.52 8.52 3.88
C LYS A 58 7.25 7.87 5.24
N PHE A 59 7.59 8.54 6.34
CA PHE A 59 7.40 8.01 7.69
C PHE A 59 5.92 7.94 8.08
N ILE A 60 5.14 8.98 7.76
CA ILE A 60 3.68 8.97 7.95
C ILE A 60 3.05 7.82 7.16
N ASN A 61 3.41 7.65 5.88
CA ASN A 61 2.91 6.57 5.04
C ASN A 61 3.25 5.20 5.61
N PHE A 62 4.48 5.00 6.09
CA PHE A 62 4.93 3.76 6.73
C PHE A 62 4.02 3.35 7.90
N PHE A 63 3.84 4.23 8.88
CA PHE A 63 3.01 3.93 10.04
C PHE A 63 1.53 3.77 9.69
N LYS A 64 1.02 4.61 8.80
CA LYS A 64 -0.37 4.54 8.33
C LYS A 64 -0.66 3.23 7.59
N THR A 65 0.23 2.79 6.72
CA THR A 65 0.06 1.55 5.94
C THR A 65 0.18 0.32 6.83
N LEU A 66 1.03 0.36 7.87
CA LEU A 66 1.09 -0.69 8.90
C LEU A 66 -0.07 -0.60 9.92
N GLU A 67 -0.93 0.40 9.83
CA GLU A 67 -2.03 0.61 10.78
C GLU A 67 -1.52 0.77 12.22
N ILE A 68 -0.42 1.49 12.39
CA ILE A 68 0.17 1.80 13.70
C ILE A 68 -0.31 3.17 14.15
N ASP A 69 -1.19 3.18 15.14
CA ASP A 69 -1.70 4.39 15.75
C ASP A 69 -0.64 5.10 16.61
N SER A 70 -0.90 6.37 16.92
CA SER A 70 -0.06 7.22 17.79
C SER A 70 1.31 7.64 17.21
N ALA A 71 1.62 7.28 15.97
CA ALA A 71 2.78 7.77 15.22
C ALA A 71 2.35 8.90 14.24
N GLY A 72 1.79 9.98 14.78
CA GLY A 72 1.33 11.14 13.99
C GLY A 72 2.45 12.05 13.52
N ASP A 73 2.07 13.19 12.93
CA ASP A 73 2.99 14.15 12.29
C ASP A 73 4.12 14.62 13.20
N ALA A 74 3.83 14.89 14.48
CA ALA A 74 4.85 15.33 15.45
C ALA A 74 5.92 14.25 15.69
N PHE A 75 5.48 12.98 15.85
CA PHE A 75 6.36 11.84 15.99
C PHE A 75 7.23 11.65 14.74
N CYS A 76 6.60 11.61 13.57
CA CYS A 76 7.30 11.42 12.30
C CYS A 76 8.26 12.59 11.98
N SER A 77 7.90 13.83 12.36
CA SER A 77 8.76 15.00 12.20
C SER A 77 10.01 14.91 13.09
N ALA A 78 9.83 14.50 14.36
CA ALA A 78 10.95 14.27 15.27
C ALA A 78 11.88 13.15 14.75
N ALA A 79 11.31 12.03 14.30
CA ALA A 79 12.09 10.94 13.72
C ALA A 79 12.82 11.37 12.44
N ALA A 80 12.19 12.17 11.56
CA ALA A 80 12.79 12.67 10.32
C ALA A 80 13.93 13.69 10.56
N SER A 81 14.09 14.20 11.77
CA SER A 81 15.25 15.03 12.14
C SER A 81 16.50 14.21 12.49
N GLU A 82 16.33 12.92 12.78
CA GLU A 82 17.42 11.99 13.15
C GLU A 82 17.81 11.02 12.02
N GLY A 83 16.88 10.71 11.10
CA GLY A 83 17.14 9.80 9.99
C GLY A 83 16.15 9.93 8.83
N ASN A 84 16.46 9.28 7.71
CA ASN A 84 15.74 9.48 6.44
C ASN A 84 15.28 8.17 5.75
N THR A 85 15.50 7.00 6.35
CA THR A 85 15.14 5.69 5.79
C THR A 85 14.13 4.94 6.64
N ILE A 86 13.37 4.05 6.05
CA ILE A 86 12.46 3.15 6.78
C ILE A 86 13.27 2.20 7.67
N LYS A 87 14.43 1.75 7.17
CA LYS A 87 15.36 0.93 7.99
C LYS A 87 15.73 1.65 9.29
N PHE A 88 16.07 2.94 9.22
CA PHE A 88 16.38 3.73 10.41
C PHE A 88 15.23 3.72 11.43
N LEU A 89 13.97 3.90 10.98
CA LEU A 89 12.82 3.81 11.87
C LEU A 89 12.73 2.45 12.57
N ILE A 90 12.83 1.37 11.80
CA ILE A 90 12.72 0.02 12.35
C ILE A 90 13.85 -0.24 13.36
N ASP A 91 15.09 0.04 12.99
CA ASP A 91 16.25 -0.16 13.87
C ASP A 91 16.11 0.65 15.17
N LYS A 92 15.69 1.91 15.08
CA LYS A 92 15.47 2.75 16.27
C LYS A 92 14.37 2.18 17.18
N GLY A 93 13.24 1.76 16.61
CA GLY A 93 12.14 1.19 17.38
C GLY A 93 12.50 -0.15 18.06
N LEU A 94 13.38 -0.92 17.45
CA LEU A 94 13.81 -2.22 17.98
C LEU A 94 14.98 -2.12 18.96
N ALA A 95 16.00 -1.31 18.64
CA ALA A 95 17.24 -1.22 19.40
C ALA A 95 17.26 -0.10 20.45
N ASP A 96 16.53 0.99 20.22
CA ASP A 96 16.43 2.16 21.12
C ASP A 96 14.96 2.59 21.31
N PRO A 97 14.15 1.80 22.04
CA PRO A 97 12.74 2.15 22.29
C PRO A 97 12.54 3.53 22.92
N ASP A 98 13.52 4.02 23.71
CA ASP A 98 13.45 5.34 24.34
C ASP A 98 13.51 6.47 23.30
N ALA A 99 14.09 6.26 22.12
CA ALA A 99 13.98 7.21 21.03
C ALA A 99 12.53 7.43 20.61
N TYR A 100 11.74 6.37 20.54
CA TYR A 100 10.31 6.47 20.21
C TYR A 100 9.51 7.19 21.31
N VAL A 101 9.90 7.01 22.57
CA VAL A 101 9.31 7.79 23.67
C VAL A 101 9.64 9.28 23.52
N ARG A 102 10.88 9.62 23.14
CA ARG A 102 11.27 11.01 22.85
C ARG A 102 10.51 11.58 21.65
N PHE A 103 10.39 10.82 20.55
CA PHE A 103 9.66 11.25 19.35
C PHE A 103 8.16 11.50 19.63
N ALA A 104 7.55 10.69 20.48
CA ALA A 104 6.14 10.81 20.84
C ALA A 104 5.85 11.86 21.93
N GLY A 105 6.89 12.40 22.55
CA GLY A 105 6.72 13.30 23.69
C GLY A 105 6.16 12.61 24.94
N GLY A 106 6.36 11.27 25.11
CA GLY A 106 5.93 10.54 26.31
C GLY A 106 5.42 9.11 26.06
N ILE A 107 4.41 8.70 26.88
CA ILE A 107 3.90 7.31 26.98
C ILE A 107 3.50 6.69 25.62
N ASN A 108 3.03 7.48 24.66
CA ASN A 108 2.60 6.98 23.35
C ASN A 108 3.73 6.31 22.56
N GLY A 109 4.98 6.67 22.79
CA GLY A 109 6.13 6.04 22.14
C GLY A 109 6.22 4.54 22.41
N ASN A 110 5.96 4.10 23.63
CA ASN A 110 5.93 2.68 23.98
C ASN A 110 4.83 1.90 23.25
N LYS A 111 3.67 2.54 23.01
CA LYS A 111 2.59 1.92 22.22
C LYS A 111 3.00 1.76 20.77
N VAL A 112 3.66 2.76 20.19
CA VAL A 112 4.17 2.68 18.81
C VAL A 112 5.20 1.55 18.69
N VAL A 113 6.15 1.42 19.63
CA VAL A 113 7.12 0.32 19.65
C VAL A 113 6.44 -1.04 19.74
N ALA A 114 5.49 -1.21 20.66
CA ALA A 114 4.77 -2.47 20.84
C ALA A 114 4.00 -2.85 19.56
N SER A 115 3.28 -1.88 18.97
CA SER A 115 2.56 -2.08 17.70
C SER A 115 3.51 -2.41 16.55
N LEU A 116 4.65 -1.73 16.45
CA LEU A 116 5.66 -2.01 15.43
C LEU A 116 6.16 -3.45 15.54
N LYS A 117 6.54 -3.92 16.74
CA LYS A 117 6.99 -5.30 16.97
C LYS A 117 5.93 -6.32 16.55
N THR A 118 4.67 -6.07 16.89
CA THR A 118 3.54 -6.92 16.48
C THR A 118 3.41 -6.95 14.96
N LYS A 119 3.41 -5.79 14.31
CA LYS A 119 3.26 -5.68 12.84
C LYS A 119 4.40 -6.29 12.06
N LEU A 120 5.63 -6.22 12.57
CA LEU A 120 6.79 -6.88 11.95
C LEU A 120 6.71 -8.42 12.02
N SER A 121 6.02 -8.98 13.04
CA SER A 121 5.82 -10.43 13.17
C SER A 121 4.62 -10.97 12.39
N GLU A 122 3.68 -10.09 11.97
CA GLU A 122 2.52 -10.49 11.18
C GLU A 122 2.93 -10.75 9.71
N PRO A 123 2.32 -11.74 9.03
CA PRO A 123 2.52 -11.92 7.60
C PRO A 123 2.06 -10.68 6.81
N ILE A 124 2.84 -10.28 5.83
CA ILE A 124 2.55 -9.14 4.96
C ILE A 124 2.68 -9.53 3.49
N SER A 125 1.78 -9.07 2.62
CA SER A 125 1.92 -9.26 1.17
C SER A 125 3.07 -8.43 0.60
N ALA A 126 3.65 -8.86 -0.53
CA ALA A 126 4.68 -8.07 -1.20
C ALA A 126 4.14 -6.70 -1.65
N ALA A 127 2.87 -6.64 -2.08
CA ALA A 127 2.20 -5.39 -2.42
C ALA A 127 2.10 -4.43 -1.23
N LYS A 128 1.64 -4.90 -0.07
CA LYS A 128 1.58 -4.09 1.14
C LYS A 128 2.98 -3.70 1.62
N PHE A 129 3.94 -4.63 1.61
CA PHE A 129 5.33 -4.35 1.97
C PHE A 129 5.95 -3.24 1.11
N ILE A 130 5.85 -3.34 -0.23
CA ILE A 130 6.39 -2.32 -1.14
C ILE A 130 5.67 -0.97 -0.97
N SER A 131 4.36 -0.97 -0.69
CA SER A 131 3.60 0.26 -0.47
C SER A 131 4.03 1.06 0.79
N LEU A 132 4.77 0.44 1.72
CA LEU A 132 5.37 1.13 2.87
C LEU A 132 6.37 2.22 2.48
N PHE A 133 6.95 2.12 1.28
CA PHE A 133 8.03 3.00 0.81
C PHE A 133 7.54 4.20 -0.01
N ASP A 134 6.22 4.44 -0.03
CA ASP A 134 5.59 5.62 -0.63
C ASP A 134 5.92 5.82 -2.12
N LEU A 135 5.84 4.73 -2.93
CA LEU A 135 6.00 4.81 -4.37
C LEU A 135 4.81 5.57 -4.98
N GLU A 136 5.09 6.74 -5.53
CA GLU A 136 4.04 7.59 -6.09
C GLU A 136 3.30 6.94 -7.26
N GLY A 137 1.97 6.96 -7.18
CA GLY A 137 1.08 6.31 -8.16
C GLY A 137 0.92 4.79 -7.97
N PHE A 138 1.59 4.19 -6.96
CA PHE A 138 1.60 2.74 -6.73
C PHE A 138 1.23 2.37 -5.31
N GLY A 139 -0.03 2.62 -4.94
CA GLY A 139 -0.58 2.16 -3.66
C GLY A 139 -0.86 0.64 -3.67
N GLU A 140 -1.05 0.07 -2.47
CA GLU A 140 -1.29 -1.36 -2.22
C GLU A 140 -2.28 -1.99 -3.21
N LYS A 141 -3.45 -1.37 -3.44
CA LYS A 141 -4.50 -1.89 -4.35
C LYS A 141 -4.05 -2.08 -5.81
N LYS A 142 -3.12 -1.25 -6.29
CA LYS A 142 -2.56 -1.39 -7.64
C LYS A 142 -1.49 -2.47 -7.66
N LEU A 143 -0.69 -2.54 -6.62
CA LEU A 143 0.38 -3.52 -6.44
C LEU A 143 -0.15 -4.94 -6.21
N ASP A 144 -1.28 -5.12 -5.52
CA ASP A 144 -1.95 -6.42 -5.32
C ASP A 144 -2.19 -7.20 -6.64
N LYS A 145 -2.38 -6.47 -7.74
CA LYS A 145 -2.63 -7.09 -9.06
C LYS A 145 -1.40 -7.77 -9.66
N VAL A 146 -0.23 -7.48 -9.13
CA VAL A 146 1.06 -7.95 -9.62
C VAL A 146 1.88 -8.64 -8.54
N GLU A 147 1.23 -9.12 -7.49
CA GLU A 147 1.85 -9.75 -6.30
C GLU A 147 2.90 -10.80 -6.66
N ASP A 148 2.58 -11.69 -7.60
CA ASP A 148 3.49 -12.73 -8.07
C ASP A 148 4.77 -12.19 -8.74
N VAL A 149 4.67 -11.02 -9.38
CA VAL A 149 5.80 -10.33 -10.00
C VAL A 149 6.63 -9.63 -8.91
N LEU A 150 5.97 -9.00 -7.93
CA LEU A 150 6.64 -8.33 -6.82
C LEU A 150 7.47 -9.32 -5.97
N LEU A 151 6.93 -10.50 -5.69
CA LEU A 151 7.68 -11.57 -4.99
C LEU A 151 8.95 -11.95 -5.75
N LYS A 152 8.89 -12.08 -7.08
CA LYS A 152 10.09 -12.34 -7.90
C LYS A 152 11.12 -11.23 -7.79
N ILE A 153 10.67 -9.97 -7.81
CA ILE A 153 11.54 -8.79 -7.65
C ILE A 153 12.24 -8.82 -6.29
N LEU A 154 11.49 -9.11 -5.21
CA LEU A 154 12.03 -9.19 -3.86
C LEU A 154 12.98 -10.38 -3.67
N ASP A 155 12.79 -11.47 -4.41
CA ASP A 155 13.70 -12.62 -4.49
C ASP A 155 14.96 -12.32 -5.33
N GLY A 156 15.09 -11.14 -5.91
CA GLY A 156 16.21 -10.77 -6.77
C GLY A 156 16.21 -11.44 -8.14
N LYS A 157 15.05 -11.98 -8.57
CA LYS A 157 14.89 -12.54 -9.92
C LYS A 157 14.72 -11.44 -10.94
N ASP A 158 15.31 -11.64 -12.11
CA ASP A 158 15.14 -10.73 -13.23
C ASP A 158 13.66 -10.65 -13.62
N THR A 159 13.14 -9.43 -13.64
CA THR A 159 11.76 -9.16 -13.98
C THR A 159 11.73 -8.08 -15.06
N LEU A 160 10.99 -8.33 -16.12
CA LEU A 160 10.88 -7.43 -17.25
C LEU A 160 9.61 -6.58 -17.14
N VAL A 161 9.63 -5.39 -17.73
CA VAL A 161 8.46 -4.52 -17.87
C VAL A 161 7.25 -5.27 -18.43
N LYS A 162 7.46 -6.18 -19.39
CA LYS A 162 6.41 -7.02 -19.98
C LYS A 162 5.70 -7.93 -18.95
N ASP A 163 6.40 -8.36 -17.90
CA ASP A 163 5.79 -9.24 -16.88
C ASP A 163 4.74 -8.48 -16.08
N LEU A 164 4.99 -7.20 -15.78
CA LEU A 164 4.04 -6.30 -15.19
C LEU A 164 2.92 -5.91 -16.18
N ALA A 165 3.28 -5.52 -17.40
CA ALA A 165 2.35 -5.07 -18.43
C ALA A 165 1.38 -6.17 -18.89
N SER A 166 1.71 -7.44 -18.66
CA SER A 166 0.82 -8.58 -18.94
C SER A 166 -0.37 -8.69 -17.96
N LYS A 167 -0.33 -7.96 -16.86
CA LYS A 167 -1.32 -8.06 -15.80
C LYS A 167 -2.48 -7.09 -16.00
N GLU A 168 -3.67 -7.48 -15.52
CA GLU A 168 -4.87 -6.67 -15.63
C GLU A 168 -4.70 -5.29 -14.96
N GLY A 169 -4.96 -4.22 -15.72
CA GLY A 169 -4.86 -2.84 -15.24
C GLY A 169 -3.44 -2.28 -15.22
N TRP A 170 -2.47 -2.98 -15.86
CA TRP A 170 -1.11 -2.50 -16.07
C TRP A 170 -0.84 -2.32 -17.56
N ALA A 171 -0.58 -1.07 -17.96
CA ALA A 171 -0.04 -0.76 -19.28
C ALA A 171 1.49 -0.72 -19.23
N GLU A 172 2.15 -0.80 -20.38
CA GLU A 172 3.61 -0.71 -20.48
C GLU A 172 4.16 0.59 -19.87
N THR A 173 3.44 1.71 -20.05
CA THR A 173 3.78 3.00 -19.42
C THR A 173 3.77 2.88 -17.90
N SER A 174 2.69 2.33 -17.31
CA SER A 174 2.60 2.14 -15.85
C SER A 174 3.67 1.18 -15.33
N ALA A 175 4.05 0.16 -16.12
CA ALA A 175 5.10 -0.76 -15.72
C ALA A 175 6.49 -0.09 -15.75
N ASN A 176 6.77 0.75 -16.74
CA ASN A 176 8.00 1.56 -16.79
C ASN A 176 8.06 2.55 -15.63
N ASP A 177 6.97 3.28 -15.36
CA ASP A 177 6.89 4.23 -14.26
C ASP A 177 7.14 3.55 -12.91
N PHE A 178 6.57 2.35 -12.72
CA PHE A 178 6.82 1.55 -11.51
C PHE A 178 8.29 1.14 -11.38
N MET A 179 8.89 0.62 -12.44
CA MET A 179 10.29 0.20 -12.41
C MET A 179 11.23 1.35 -12.11
N GLN A 180 10.93 2.55 -12.62
CA GLN A 180 11.68 3.76 -12.31
C GLN A 180 11.50 4.17 -10.84
N ALA A 181 10.25 4.28 -10.35
CA ALA A 181 9.97 4.63 -8.96
C ALA A 181 10.55 3.60 -7.98
N PHE A 182 10.47 2.31 -8.32
CA PHE A 182 11.05 1.23 -7.52
C PHE A 182 12.57 1.33 -7.46
N ALA A 183 13.25 1.68 -8.55
CA ALA A 183 14.71 1.82 -8.57
C ALA A 183 15.20 2.88 -7.59
N GLU A 184 14.45 3.97 -7.37
CA GLU A 184 14.80 5.03 -6.44
C GLU A 184 14.81 4.57 -4.97
N VAL A 185 13.91 3.64 -4.61
CA VAL A 185 13.74 3.14 -3.22
C VAL A 185 14.21 1.70 -3.02
N LYS A 186 14.71 1.05 -4.07
CA LYS A 186 15.13 -0.37 -4.06
C LYS A 186 16.08 -0.69 -2.92
N ALA A 187 17.05 0.17 -2.68
CA ALA A 187 18.05 -0.05 -1.62
C ALA A 187 17.41 -0.11 -0.23
N ASP A 188 16.49 0.83 0.07
CA ASP A 188 15.76 0.88 1.35
C ASP A 188 14.82 -0.33 1.49
N ILE A 189 14.10 -0.70 0.42
CA ILE A 189 13.26 -1.90 0.37
C ILE A 189 14.07 -3.16 0.68
N MET A 190 15.17 -3.36 -0.01
CA MET A 190 15.98 -4.58 0.14
C MET A 190 16.65 -4.68 1.51
N GLN A 191 16.98 -3.55 2.14
CA GLN A 191 17.50 -3.51 3.50
C GLN A 191 16.44 -3.79 4.57
N CYS A 192 15.16 -3.55 4.24
CA CYS A 192 14.04 -3.73 5.18
C CYS A 192 13.39 -5.11 5.08
N LYS A 193 13.56 -5.84 3.97
CA LYS A 193 12.79 -7.06 3.73
C LYS A 193 12.92 -8.12 4.83
N ASP A 194 14.09 -8.23 5.45
CA ASP A 194 14.36 -9.26 6.46
C ASP A 194 13.71 -8.94 7.83
N PHE A 195 13.18 -7.74 8.00
CA PHE A 195 12.37 -7.40 9.19
C PHE A 195 10.93 -7.89 9.09
N PHE A 196 10.46 -8.26 7.89
CA PHE A 196 9.07 -8.62 7.64
C PHE A 196 8.92 -10.08 7.22
N ASN A 197 7.84 -10.69 7.64
CA ASN A 197 7.43 -11.98 7.12
C ASN A 197 6.68 -11.77 5.79
N ILE A 198 7.45 -11.57 4.69
CA ILE A 198 6.89 -11.32 3.37
C ILE A 198 6.56 -12.65 2.73
N GLY A 199 5.28 -12.92 2.60
CA GLY A 199 4.75 -14.05 1.85
C GLY A 199 3.54 -13.59 1.05
N SER A 200 3.15 -14.35 0.02
CA SER A 200 1.81 -14.14 -0.48
C SER A 200 0.87 -14.25 0.73
N ALA A 201 -0.02 -13.27 0.91
CA ALA A 201 -1.09 -13.36 1.91
C ALA A 201 -2.07 -14.53 1.62
N ALA A 202 -1.80 -15.29 0.58
CA ALA A 202 -2.25 -16.64 0.39
C ALA A 202 -1.30 -17.55 1.17
N VAL A 203 -1.69 -17.94 2.37
CA VAL A 203 -1.08 -19.08 3.04
C VAL A 203 -1.16 -20.23 2.04
N ALA A 204 -0.04 -20.57 1.40
CA ALA A 204 0.02 -21.75 0.54
C ALA A 204 -0.39 -22.96 1.41
N GLY A 205 -1.51 -23.62 1.07
CA GLY A 205 -2.13 -24.63 1.90
C GLY A 205 -3.20 -24.13 2.87
N GLY A 206 -3.64 -22.87 2.77
CA GLY A 206 -4.79 -22.38 3.54
C GLY A 206 -6.09 -23.04 3.10
N LYS A 207 -7.06 -23.22 4.04
CA LYS A 207 -8.36 -23.90 3.78
C LYS A 207 -9.17 -23.28 2.65
N LEU A 208 -8.87 -22.05 2.26
CA LEU A 208 -9.55 -21.29 1.20
C LEU A 208 -8.69 -21.07 -0.04
N GLU A 209 -7.56 -21.77 -0.16
CA GLU A 209 -6.66 -21.63 -1.31
C GLU A 209 -7.40 -21.90 -2.63
N GLY A 210 -7.15 -21.04 -3.63
CA GLY A 210 -7.79 -21.11 -4.94
C GLY A 210 -9.26 -20.70 -4.98
N LYS A 211 -9.87 -20.32 -3.85
CA LYS A 211 -11.26 -19.87 -3.78
C LYS A 211 -11.34 -18.34 -3.68
N SER A 212 -12.31 -17.75 -4.37
CA SER A 212 -12.57 -16.31 -4.36
C SER A 212 -13.93 -16.01 -3.74
N PHE A 213 -13.98 -14.96 -2.91
CA PHE A 213 -15.17 -14.60 -2.13
C PHE A 213 -15.52 -13.12 -2.36
N CYS A 214 -16.79 -12.86 -2.60
CA CYS A 214 -17.34 -11.50 -2.61
C CYS A 214 -18.39 -11.41 -1.48
N PHE A 215 -18.36 -10.34 -0.73
CA PHE A 215 -19.28 -10.11 0.38
C PHE A 215 -20.32 -9.05 0.05
N THR A 216 -21.57 -9.29 0.47
CA THR A 216 -22.66 -8.31 0.39
C THR A 216 -23.52 -8.37 1.65
N GLY A 217 -24.00 -7.23 2.12
CA GLY A 217 -24.73 -7.14 3.38
C GLY A 217 -23.83 -7.22 4.62
N LYS A 218 -24.45 -7.56 5.76
CA LYS A 218 -23.78 -7.80 7.04
C LYS A 218 -23.31 -9.26 7.06
N ALA A 219 -22.19 -9.52 7.75
CA ALA A 219 -21.72 -10.89 8.01
C ALA A 219 -21.81 -11.09 9.53
N GLU A 220 -22.86 -11.75 9.98
CA GLU A 220 -23.25 -11.81 11.41
C GLU A 220 -22.53 -12.94 12.17
N ALA A 221 -22.02 -13.96 11.46
CA ALA A 221 -21.37 -15.10 12.08
C ALA A 221 -19.97 -14.83 12.65
N ILE A 222 -19.36 -13.69 12.33
CA ILE A 222 -17.98 -13.38 12.71
C ILE A 222 -17.92 -11.99 13.35
N ASP A 223 -17.38 -11.93 14.57
CA ASP A 223 -17.13 -10.67 15.26
C ASP A 223 -16.24 -9.75 14.41
N GLY A 224 -16.63 -8.48 14.24
CA GLY A 224 -16.00 -7.55 13.33
C GLY A 224 -16.63 -7.55 11.93
N GLY A 225 -17.61 -8.42 11.68
CA GLY A 225 -18.46 -8.42 10.48
C GLY A 225 -17.68 -8.63 9.19
N ARG A 226 -18.12 -7.98 8.11
CA ARG A 226 -17.55 -8.13 6.76
C ARG A 226 -16.02 -7.93 6.70
N LYS A 227 -15.47 -6.93 7.41
CA LYS A 227 -14.02 -6.67 7.40
C LYS A 227 -13.22 -7.84 7.99
N ALA A 228 -13.73 -8.43 9.06
CA ALA A 228 -13.14 -9.61 9.68
C ALA A 228 -13.21 -10.83 8.76
N CYS A 229 -14.34 -11.03 8.06
CA CYS A 229 -14.46 -12.07 7.04
C CYS A 229 -13.47 -11.89 5.90
N GLU A 230 -13.33 -10.68 5.36
CA GLU A 230 -12.36 -10.37 4.30
C GLU A 230 -10.92 -10.63 4.74
N LYS A 231 -10.58 -10.34 6.00
CA LYS A 231 -9.29 -10.69 6.59
C LYS A 231 -9.11 -12.20 6.68
N LEU A 232 -10.10 -12.93 7.22
CA LEU A 232 -10.04 -14.40 7.32
C LEU A 232 -9.88 -15.10 5.97
N VAL A 233 -10.50 -14.57 4.89
CA VAL A 233 -10.28 -15.09 3.53
C VAL A 233 -8.81 -14.99 3.18
N LYS A 234 -8.21 -13.82 3.36
CA LYS A 234 -6.80 -13.58 3.04
C LYS A 234 -5.87 -14.44 3.91
N ASP A 235 -6.13 -14.51 5.21
CA ASP A 235 -5.34 -15.28 6.18
C ASP A 235 -5.38 -16.80 5.91
N ASN A 236 -6.39 -17.26 5.16
CA ASN A 236 -6.57 -18.66 4.77
C ASN A 236 -6.33 -18.94 3.27
N GLY A 237 -5.61 -18.06 2.58
CA GLY A 237 -5.18 -18.27 1.20
C GLY A 237 -6.25 -18.03 0.14
N GLY A 238 -7.39 -17.47 0.52
CA GLY A 238 -8.46 -17.12 -0.41
C GLY A 238 -8.30 -15.72 -1.02
N ILE A 239 -9.07 -15.44 -2.06
CA ILE A 239 -9.09 -14.15 -2.78
C ILE A 239 -10.36 -13.39 -2.41
N VAL A 240 -10.22 -12.14 -1.96
CA VAL A 240 -11.36 -11.23 -1.76
C VAL A 240 -11.64 -10.46 -3.03
N ALA A 241 -12.82 -10.70 -3.63
CA ALA A 241 -13.27 -10.00 -4.83
C ALA A 241 -14.17 -8.80 -4.48
N SER A 242 -13.95 -7.66 -5.13
CA SER A 242 -14.76 -6.45 -4.96
C SER A 242 -16.16 -6.56 -5.58
N GLY A 243 -16.32 -7.44 -6.58
CA GLY A 243 -17.55 -7.63 -7.34
C GLY A 243 -17.78 -9.08 -7.78
N VAL A 244 -18.95 -9.33 -8.35
CA VAL A 244 -19.33 -10.65 -8.88
C VAL A 244 -18.88 -10.77 -10.33
N SER A 245 -18.10 -11.83 -10.63
CA SER A 245 -17.63 -12.21 -11.97
C SER A 245 -17.89 -13.71 -12.21
N LYS A 246 -17.73 -14.17 -13.45
CA LYS A 246 -17.85 -15.60 -13.79
C LYS A 246 -16.84 -16.50 -13.07
N THR A 247 -15.74 -15.95 -12.62
CA THR A 247 -14.66 -16.64 -11.92
C THR A 247 -14.79 -16.59 -10.41
N LEU A 248 -15.85 -15.96 -9.87
CA LEU A 248 -16.09 -15.91 -8.43
C LEU A 248 -16.52 -17.26 -7.89
N SER A 249 -15.87 -17.76 -6.83
CA SER A 249 -16.21 -19.03 -6.22
C SER A 249 -17.48 -18.94 -5.36
N TYR A 250 -17.61 -17.88 -4.55
CA TYR A 250 -18.74 -17.71 -3.64
C TYR A 250 -19.14 -16.24 -3.46
N LEU A 251 -20.44 -15.98 -3.43
CA LEU A 251 -21.00 -14.74 -2.88
C LEU A 251 -21.46 -15.03 -1.44
N VAL A 252 -20.90 -14.32 -0.46
CA VAL A 252 -21.26 -14.46 0.95
C VAL A 252 -22.30 -13.41 1.32
N THR A 253 -23.43 -13.84 1.85
CA THR A 253 -24.54 -12.98 2.28
C THR A 253 -25.42 -13.70 3.30
N ASP A 254 -25.87 -12.99 4.34
CA ASP A 254 -26.83 -13.51 5.31
C ASP A 254 -28.29 -13.17 4.93
N ASP A 255 -28.50 -12.36 3.87
CA ASP A 255 -29.79 -12.01 3.32
C ASP A 255 -29.94 -12.60 1.91
N LEU A 256 -30.48 -13.81 1.81
CA LEU A 256 -30.69 -14.54 0.55
C LEU A 256 -31.83 -13.96 -0.30
N ASP A 257 -32.70 -13.16 0.29
CA ASP A 257 -33.86 -12.53 -0.38
C ASP A 257 -33.53 -11.13 -0.88
N SER A 258 -32.33 -10.63 -0.62
CA SER A 258 -31.88 -9.32 -1.07
C SER A 258 -31.94 -9.17 -2.60
N SER A 259 -32.42 -8.04 -3.06
CA SER A 259 -32.41 -7.65 -4.48
C SER A 259 -31.17 -6.82 -4.88
N SER A 260 -30.10 -6.85 -4.11
CA SER A 260 -28.89 -6.10 -4.41
C SER A 260 -28.30 -6.50 -5.78
N SER A 261 -27.65 -5.54 -6.44
CA SER A 261 -27.03 -5.78 -7.77
C SER A 261 -26.06 -6.95 -7.78
N LYS A 262 -25.36 -7.20 -6.66
CA LYS A 262 -24.47 -8.35 -6.52
C LYS A 262 -25.24 -9.68 -6.48
N MET A 263 -26.37 -9.71 -5.77
CA MET A 263 -27.23 -10.90 -5.69
C MET A 263 -27.85 -11.26 -7.04
N VAL A 264 -28.40 -10.26 -7.73
CA VAL A 264 -28.98 -10.45 -9.07
C VAL A 264 -27.93 -10.98 -10.03
N LYS A 265 -26.73 -10.40 -10.00
CA LYS A 265 -25.62 -10.84 -10.86
C LYS A 265 -25.11 -12.23 -10.51
N ALA A 266 -25.02 -12.57 -9.23
CA ALA A 266 -24.63 -13.93 -8.80
C ALA A 266 -25.65 -14.98 -9.29
N LYS A 267 -26.94 -14.72 -9.12
CA LYS A 267 -28.02 -15.60 -9.64
C LYS A 267 -27.92 -15.77 -11.17
N SER A 268 -27.70 -14.68 -11.92
CA SER A 268 -27.60 -14.72 -13.39
C SER A 268 -26.36 -15.48 -13.90
N LEU A 269 -25.27 -15.50 -13.12
CA LEU A 269 -24.03 -16.19 -13.46
C LEU A 269 -23.92 -17.59 -12.85
N GLY A 270 -24.90 -18.06 -12.08
CA GLY A 270 -24.88 -19.34 -11.39
C GLY A 270 -23.83 -19.43 -10.28
N ILE A 271 -23.45 -18.31 -9.68
CA ILE A 271 -22.44 -18.28 -8.62
C ILE A 271 -23.06 -18.78 -7.32
N PRO A 272 -22.45 -19.76 -6.63
CA PRO A 272 -22.91 -20.24 -5.33
C PRO A 272 -22.99 -19.10 -4.30
N MET A 273 -24.13 -19.02 -3.61
CA MET A 273 -24.36 -18.08 -2.53
C MET A 273 -24.36 -18.82 -1.20
N ILE A 274 -23.57 -18.36 -0.24
CA ILE A 274 -23.44 -18.96 1.08
C ILE A 274 -23.66 -17.91 2.18
N SER A 275 -24.13 -18.36 3.35
CA SER A 275 -24.21 -17.48 4.53
C SER A 275 -22.82 -17.25 5.15
N SER A 276 -22.72 -16.23 6.02
CA SER A 276 -21.50 -16.03 6.82
C SER A 276 -21.23 -17.19 7.77
N PHE A 277 -22.25 -17.92 8.21
CA PHE A 277 -22.13 -19.15 9.01
C PHE A 277 -21.49 -20.28 8.21
N GLN A 278 -21.95 -20.51 6.97
CA GLN A 278 -21.37 -21.52 6.08
C GLN A 278 -19.93 -21.14 5.71
N PHE A 279 -19.64 -19.86 5.52
CA PHE A 279 -18.27 -19.38 5.32
C PHE A 279 -17.40 -19.68 6.56
N ALA A 280 -17.89 -19.42 7.78
CA ALA A 280 -17.18 -19.74 9.02
C ALA A 280 -16.89 -21.24 9.16
N ASP A 281 -17.81 -22.10 8.73
CA ASP A 281 -17.60 -23.57 8.73
C ASP A 281 -16.49 -24.01 7.76
N MET A 282 -16.26 -23.27 6.67
CA MET A 282 -15.14 -23.54 5.75
C MET A 282 -13.77 -23.23 6.37
N LEU A 283 -13.74 -22.53 7.49
CA LEU A 283 -12.53 -22.16 8.22
C LEU A 283 -12.18 -23.14 9.37
N LYS A 284 -13.11 -24.05 9.70
CA LYS A 284 -12.89 -25.14 10.68
C LYS A 284 -12.15 -26.31 10.03
#